data_84fab34fad6e2b6c939cbce9a64e682a
#
_entry.id   84fab34fad6e2b6c939cbce9a64e682a
#
_cell.length_a   1.000
_cell.length_b   1.000
_cell.length_c   1.000
_cell.angle_alpha   90.00
_cell.angle_beta   90.00
_cell.angle_gamma   90.00
#
_symmetry.space_group_name_H-M   'P 1'
#
loop_
_entity.id
_entity.type
_entity.pdbx_description
1 polymer ?
#
loop_
_entity_poly.entity_id
_entity_poly.type
_entity_poly.pdbx_seq_one_letter_code
_entity_poly.pdbx_strand_id
1 'polypeptide(L)'
;MLGLPDAATLFRLVLLLSILVALVAIALLDRPRGRWGRVLRARFVLGVPWGTLVSVALVLVVYLFVQGGWANWYRPVTIPFRAWSYFYPLGVATAAFSHSGAGHLIGNLVGTLVLAPIAEYAWGHYPRKRGVQTFTSPLTNPYVRAVVGFPAAVVGVGLFTALFAIGPVIGFSGVVFAFAGFALVRYPIATVVAVTAANALRTLYGALRQPTLSASAGPSYS
;
A
#
# COMPACT_ATOMS: atom_id res chain seq x y z
N MET A 1 22.01 -9.29 40.80
CA MET A 1 22.63 -8.51 39.71
C MET A 1 21.63 -8.48 38.56
N LEU A 2 21.05 -7.32 38.27
CA LEU A 2 20.24 -7.13 37.06
C LEU A 2 21.21 -7.13 35.87
N GLY A 3 21.21 -8.22 35.09
CA GLY A 3 22.00 -8.31 33.88
C GLY A 3 21.60 -7.24 32.89
N LEU A 4 22.55 -6.66 32.16
CA LEU A 4 22.28 -5.75 31.05
C LEU A 4 21.43 -6.49 30.01
N PRO A 5 20.42 -5.83 29.41
CA PRO A 5 19.61 -6.42 28.38
C PRO A 5 20.49 -6.82 27.18
N ASP A 6 20.18 -7.94 26.55
CA ASP A 6 20.87 -8.38 25.35
C ASP A 6 20.70 -7.41 24.18
N ALA A 7 21.59 -7.48 23.17
CA ALA A 7 21.60 -6.58 22.03
C ALA A 7 20.25 -6.55 21.27
N ALA A 8 19.55 -7.70 21.21
CA ALA A 8 18.24 -7.79 20.56
C ALA A 8 17.16 -7.02 21.34
N THR A 9 17.19 -7.11 22.67
CA THR A 9 16.29 -6.34 23.54
C THR A 9 16.59 -4.86 23.48
N LEU A 10 17.87 -4.44 23.49
CA LEU A 10 18.26 -3.04 23.29
C LEU A 10 17.78 -2.49 21.96
N PHE A 11 17.96 -3.24 20.88
CA PHE A 11 17.49 -2.84 19.55
C PHE A 11 15.96 -2.65 19.50
N ARG A 12 15.19 -3.55 20.13
CA ARG A 12 13.72 -3.43 20.23
C ARG A 12 13.31 -2.21 21.03
N LEU A 13 13.98 -1.94 22.15
CA LEU A 13 13.71 -0.76 22.98
C LEU A 13 13.99 0.54 22.23
N VAL A 14 15.11 0.62 21.49
CA VAL A 14 15.45 1.77 20.65
C VAL A 14 14.41 2.00 19.55
N LEU A 15 13.96 0.93 18.87
CA LEU A 15 12.90 1.01 17.87
C LEU A 15 11.57 1.48 18.46
N LEU A 16 11.15 0.92 19.59
CA LEU A 16 9.92 1.33 20.27
C LEU A 16 10.01 2.80 20.72
N LEU A 17 11.13 3.19 21.28
CA LEU A 17 11.37 4.58 21.71
C LEU A 17 11.35 5.54 20.52
N SER A 18 11.98 5.19 19.40
CA SER A 18 11.99 6.05 18.20
C SER A 18 10.59 6.20 17.60
N ILE A 19 9.78 5.13 17.56
CA ILE A 19 8.38 5.19 17.14
C ILE A 19 7.57 6.08 18.09
N LEU A 20 7.73 5.90 19.40
CA LEU A 20 7.04 6.71 20.41
C LEU A 20 7.41 8.19 20.28
N VAL A 21 8.70 8.49 20.15
CA VAL A 21 9.19 9.87 19.95
C VAL A 21 8.61 10.47 18.67
N ALA A 22 8.57 9.70 17.56
CA ALA A 22 7.97 10.16 16.30
C ALA A 22 6.47 10.46 16.46
N LEU A 23 5.71 9.58 17.12
CA LEU A 23 4.28 9.77 17.38
C LEU A 23 4.02 10.98 18.28
N VAL A 24 4.82 11.14 19.35
CA VAL A 24 4.74 12.30 20.26
C VAL A 24 5.09 13.59 19.50
N ALA A 25 6.15 13.59 18.70
CA ALA A 25 6.54 14.73 17.88
C ALA A 25 5.41 15.14 16.93
N ILE A 26 4.79 14.18 16.21
CA ILE A 26 3.63 14.42 15.34
C ILE A 26 2.46 15.00 16.14
N ALA A 27 2.14 14.42 17.29
CA ALA A 27 1.04 14.86 18.14
C ALA A 27 1.26 16.29 18.69
N LEU A 28 2.50 16.63 19.05
CA LEU A 28 2.85 17.95 19.59
C LEU A 28 2.97 19.04 18.50
N LEU A 29 3.59 18.70 17.37
CA LEU A 29 3.82 19.65 16.28
C LEU A 29 2.53 19.95 15.51
N ASP A 30 1.68 18.96 15.31
CA ASP A 30 0.49 19.13 14.46
C ASP A 30 -0.79 19.46 15.26
N ARG A 31 -0.79 19.32 16.59
CA ARG A 31 -1.91 19.62 17.51
C ARG A 31 -3.29 19.50 16.82
N PRO A 32 -3.77 18.28 16.55
CA PRO A 32 -4.85 18.06 15.59
C PRO A 32 -6.26 18.43 16.12
N ARG A 33 -6.48 19.58 16.72
CA ARG A 33 -7.77 20.05 17.27
C ARG A 33 -8.95 19.90 16.28
N GLY A 34 -9.28 18.66 15.89
CA GLY A 34 -10.29 18.35 14.86
C GLY A 34 -9.88 18.73 13.42
N ARG A 35 -8.66 19.18 13.20
CA ARG A 35 -8.15 19.66 11.91
C ARG A 35 -8.04 18.52 10.89
N TRP A 36 -7.55 17.36 11.32
CA TRP A 36 -7.39 16.17 10.46
C TRP A 36 -8.69 15.74 9.83
N GLY A 37 -9.77 15.62 10.61
CA GLY A 37 -11.06 15.24 10.07
C GLY A 37 -11.58 16.22 9.00
N ARG A 38 -11.36 17.53 9.17
CA ARG A 38 -11.73 18.53 8.16
C ARG A 38 -10.87 18.44 6.92
N VAL A 39 -9.55 18.25 7.06
CA VAL A 39 -8.60 18.12 5.97
C VAL A 39 -8.89 16.86 5.14
N LEU A 40 -9.14 15.72 5.80
CA LEU A 40 -9.49 14.46 5.13
C LEU A 40 -10.84 14.57 4.41
N ARG A 41 -11.86 15.14 5.05
CA ARG A 41 -13.19 15.34 4.42
C ARG A 41 -13.19 16.35 3.26
N ALA A 42 -12.20 17.22 3.19
CA ALA A 42 -12.04 18.14 2.05
C ALA A 42 -11.53 17.40 0.79
N ARG A 43 -11.01 16.20 0.90
CA ARG A 43 -10.42 15.44 -0.20
C ARG A 43 -11.07 14.08 -0.40
N PHE A 44 -11.40 13.40 0.68
CA PHE A 44 -12.03 12.09 0.70
C PHE A 44 -13.53 12.19 0.95
N VAL A 45 -14.30 11.37 0.29
CA VAL A 45 -15.72 11.21 0.59
C VAL A 45 -15.88 10.68 2.00
N LEU A 46 -16.59 11.43 2.85
CA LEU A 46 -16.77 11.13 4.28
C LEU A 46 -15.44 11.04 5.08
N GLY A 47 -14.33 11.52 4.53
CA GLY A 47 -13.01 11.41 5.16
C GLY A 47 -12.34 10.04 5.03
N VAL A 48 -12.89 9.14 4.20
CA VAL A 48 -12.42 7.76 4.01
C VAL A 48 -11.82 7.60 2.61
N PRO A 49 -10.66 6.94 2.44
CA PRO A 49 -10.04 6.67 1.14
C PRO A 49 -10.73 5.49 0.44
N TRP A 50 -11.95 5.70 -0.06
CA TRP A 50 -12.77 4.67 -0.69
C TRP A 50 -12.12 4.05 -1.91
N GLY A 51 -11.41 4.83 -2.72
CA GLY A 51 -10.71 4.32 -3.90
C GLY A 51 -9.61 3.33 -3.54
N THR A 52 -8.86 3.61 -2.48
CA THR A 52 -7.88 2.68 -1.90
C THR A 52 -8.55 1.39 -1.43
N LEU A 53 -9.63 1.50 -0.66
CA LEU A 53 -10.34 0.33 -0.12
C LEU A 53 -10.94 -0.54 -1.23
N VAL A 54 -11.53 0.06 -2.26
CA VAL A 54 -12.04 -0.67 -3.43
C VAL A 54 -10.90 -1.36 -4.19
N SER A 55 -9.75 -0.70 -4.34
CA SER A 55 -8.58 -1.29 -5.01
C SER A 55 -8.02 -2.48 -4.21
N VAL A 56 -7.95 -2.36 -2.88
CA VAL A 56 -7.56 -3.47 -1.98
C VAL A 56 -8.56 -4.62 -2.07
N ALA A 57 -9.86 -4.31 -2.04
CA ALA A 57 -10.91 -5.32 -2.18
C ALA A 57 -10.83 -6.06 -3.50
N LEU A 58 -10.57 -5.36 -4.62
CA LEU A 58 -10.38 -5.97 -5.93
C LEU A 58 -9.21 -6.97 -5.92
N VAL A 59 -8.06 -6.59 -5.39
CA VAL A 59 -6.89 -7.48 -5.27
C VAL A 59 -7.21 -8.71 -4.42
N LEU A 60 -7.89 -8.52 -3.29
CA LEU A 60 -8.30 -9.62 -2.42
C LEU A 60 -9.31 -10.55 -3.09
N VAL A 61 -10.30 -10.01 -3.80
CA VAL A 61 -11.28 -10.82 -4.55
C VAL A 61 -10.59 -11.66 -5.61
N VAL A 62 -9.66 -11.07 -6.38
CA VAL A 62 -8.90 -11.83 -7.38
C VAL A 62 -8.07 -12.92 -6.72
N TYR A 63 -7.35 -12.62 -5.65
CA TYR A 63 -6.51 -13.61 -4.98
C TYR A 63 -7.33 -14.75 -4.35
N LEU A 64 -8.36 -14.42 -3.59
CA LEU A 64 -9.13 -15.38 -2.84
C LEU A 64 -10.00 -16.27 -3.73
N PHE A 65 -10.70 -15.66 -4.70
CA PHE A 65 -11.75 -16.36 -5.46
C PHE A 65 -11.31 -16.73 -6.87
N VAL A 66 -10.60 -15.87 -7.59
CA VAL A 66 -10.17 -16.15 -8.97
C VAL A 66 -8.94 -17.06 -8.97
N GLN A 67 -7.95 -16.80 -8.12
CA GLN A 67 -6.75 -17.61 -7.98
C GLN A 67 -6.92 -18.81 -7.01
N GLY A 68 -8.08 -18.93 -6.36
CA GLY A 68 -8.35 -20.03 -5.41
C GLY A 68 -7.57 -19.92 -4.09
N GLY A 69 -7.08 -18.73 -3.73
CA GLY A 69 -6.34 -18.48 -2.51
C GLY A 69 -7.14 -18.73 -1.23
N TRP A 70 -8.47 -18.73 -1.31
CA TRP A 70 -9.33 -19.14 -0.18
C TRP A 70 -9.05 -20.57 0.28
N ALA A 71 -8.93 -21.51 -0.67
CA ALA A 71 -8.61 -22.90 -0.38
C ALA A 71 -7.10 -23.16 -0.26
N ASN A 72 -6.29 -22.41 -1.01
CA ASN A 72 -4.85 -22.63 -1.15
C ASN A 72 -4.06 -21.34 -0.87
N TRP A 73 -4.16 -20.82 0.37
CA TRP A 73 -3.61 -19.52 0.76
C TRP A 73 -2.13 -19.31 0.37
N TYR A 74 -1.28 -20.31 0.53
CA TYR A 74 0.14 -20.19 0.21
C TYR A 74 0.51 -20.52 -1.23
N ARG A 75 -0.38 -21.20 -1.97
CA ARG A 75 -0.13 -21.69 -3.32
C ARG A 75 -1.35 -21.46 -4.24
N PRO A 76 -1.67 -20.18 -4.53
CA PRO A 76 -2.77 -19.86 -5.43
C PRO A 76 -2.43 -20.29 -6.86
N VAL A 77 -3.45 -20.38 -7.72
CA VAL A 77 -3.25 -20.59 -9.16
C VAL A 77 -2.60 -19.34 -9.76
N THR A 78 -1.47 -19.51 -10.45
CA THR A 78 -0.68 -18.37 -10.97
C THR A 78 -0.54 -18.39 -12.48
N ILE A 79 -0.40 -19.58 -13.09
CA ILE A 79 -0.05 -19.73 -14.50
C ILE A 79 -1.02 -19.03 -15.45
N PRO A 80 -2.36 -19.20 -15.37
CA PRO A 80 -3.30 -18.56 -16.27
C PRO A 80 -3.38 -17.03 -16.11
N PHE A 81 -2.91 -16.50 -14.98
CA PHE A 81 -3.05 -15.10 -14.60
C PHE A 81 -1.75 -14.29 -14.71
N ARG A 82 -0.72 -14.89 -15.30
CA ARG A 82 0.57 -14.25 -15.53
C ARG A 82 0.65 -13.68 -16.94
N ALA A 83 1.07 -12.44 -17.10
CA ALA A 83 1.37 -11.87 -18.41
C ALA A 83 2.74 -12.35 -18.88
N TRP A 84 2.81 -13.10 -19.95
CA TRP A 84 4.03 -13.58 -20.62
C TRP A 84 4.05 -13.39 -22.12
N SER A 85 2.93 -12.99 -22.70
CA SER A 85 2.80 -12.70 -24.12
C SER A 85 1.66 -11.73 -24.37
N TYR A 86 1.83 -10.83 -25.32
CA TYR A 86 0.76 -9.96 -25.81
C TYR A 86 -0.41 -10.70 -26.44
N PHE A 87 -0.17 -11.91 -26.95
CA PHE A 87 -1.20 -12.80 -27.51
C PHE A 87 -1.97 -13.58 -26.44
N TYR A 88 -1.69 -13.32 -25.16
CA TYR A 88 -2.38 -13.94 -24.04
C TYR A 88 -3.16 -12.88 -23.23
N PRO A 89 -4.33 -12.43 -23.74
CA PRO A 89 -5.05 -11.30 -23.17
C PRO A 89 -5.53 -11.52 -21.74
N LEU A 90 -5.86 -12.76 -21.33
CA LEU A 90 -6.24 -13.09 -19.96
C LEU A 90 -5.10 -12.75 -18.99
N GLY A 91 -3.89 -13.19 -19.28
CA GLY A 91 -2.72 -12.89 -18.46
C GLY A 91 -2.45 -11.39 -18.37
N VAL A 92 -2.52 -10.69 -19.52
CA VAL A 92 -2.34 -9.21 -19.54
C VAL A 92 -3.38 -8.50 -18.67
N ALA A 93 -4.66 -8.88 -18.77
CA ALA A 93 -5.74 -8.26 -18.03
C ALA A 93 -5.70 -8.54 -16.53
N THR A 94 -5.17 -9.69 -16.12
CA THR A 94 -5.24 -10.15 -14.71
C THR A 94 -3.92 -10.06 -13.97
N ALA A 95 -2.79 -10.00 -14.65
CA ALA A 95 -1.46 -10.08 -14.04
C ALA A 95 -1.23 -9.07 -12.91
N ALA A 96 -1.66 -7.83 -13.10
CA ALA A 96 -1.49 -6.78 -12.11
C ALA A 96 -2.26 -7.03 -10.79
N PHE A 97 -3.34 -7.80 -10.84
CA PHE A 97 -4.18 -8.09 -9.67
C PHE A 97 -3.93 -9.47 -9.07
N SER A 98 -3.21 -10.34 -9.79
CA SER A 98 -2.88 -11.70 -9.39
C SER A 98 -1.56 -11.75 -8.64
N HIS A 99 -1.38 -12.75 -7.77
CA HIS A 99 -0.19 -12.86 -6.94
C HIS A 99 0.37 -14.28 -6.93
N SER A 100 1.69 -14.39 -6.81
CA SER A 100 2.40 -15.69 -6.80
C SER A 100 2.31 -16.42 -5.47
N GLY A 101 1.78 -15.78 -4.42
CA GLY A 101 1.62 -16.37 -3.09
C GLY A 101 1.31 -15.32 -2.03
N ALA A 102 0.99 -15.80 -0.82
CA ALA A 102 0.55 -14.95 0.29
C ALA A 102 1.56 -13.85 0.68
N GLY A 103 2.85 -14.15 0.71
CA GLY A 103 3.88 -13.17 1.04
C GLY A 103 3.93 -12.00 0.04
N HIS A 104 3.79 -12.33 -1.26
CA HIS A 104 3.74 -11.34 -2.33
C HIS A 104 2.48 -10.47 -2.23
N LEU A 105 1.33 -11.09 -1.99
CA LEU A 105 0.06 -10.38 -1.74
C LEU A 105 0.19 -9.41 -0.56
N ILE A 106 0.63 -9.90 0.60
CA ILE A 106 0.73 -9.09 1.82
C ILE A 106 1.69 -7.91 1.61
N GLY A 107 2.83 -8.13 0.96
CA GLY A 107 3.77 -7.04 0.63
C GLY A 107 3.12 -5.94 -0.21
N ASN A 108 2.37 -6.31 -1.25
CA ASN A 108 1.66 -5.36 -2.09
C ASN A 108 0.49 -4.67 -1.36
N LEU A 109 -0.25 -5.39 -0.51
CA LEU A 109 -1.33 -4.80 0.29
C LEU A 109 -0.79 -3.78 1.29
N VAL A 110 0.31 -4.07 1.98
CA VAL A 110 0.95 -3.13 2.90
C VAL A 110 1.43 -1.88 2.13
N GLY A 111 2.12 -2.06 1.00
CA GLY A 111 2.53 -0.94 0.16
C GLY A 111 1.33 -0.10 -0.32
N THR A 112 0.25 -0.75 -0.72
CA THR A 112 -1.00 -0.08 -1.14
C THR A 112 -1.62 0.71 0.01
N LEU A 113 -1.79 0.11 1.19
CA LEU A 113 -2.40 0.77 2.35
C LEU A 113 -1.58 1.97 2.86
N VAL A 114 -0.28 1.99 2.62
CA VAL A 114 0.61 3.10 2.96
C VAL A 114 0.57 4.21 1.91
N LEU A 115 0.65 3.85 0.63
CA LEU A 115 0.89 4.80 -0.45
C LEU A 115 -0.37 5.26 -1.18
N ALA A 116 -1.34 4.35 -1.37
CA ALA A 116 -2.56 4.68 -2.12
C ALA A 116 -3.42 5.75 -1.42
N PRO A 117 -3.57 5.80 -0.07
CA PRO A 117 -4.30 6.90 0.56
C PRO A 117 -3.66 8.28 0.30
N ILE A 118 -2.33 8.36 0.23
CA ILE A 118 -1.62 9.62 -0.08
C ILE A 118 -1.85 9.99 -1.55
N ALA A 119 -1.78 9.02 -2.46
CA ALA A 119 -2.06 9.21 -3.88
C ALA A 119 -3.53 9.61 -4.11
N GLU A 120 -4.48 8.96 -3.46
CA GLU A 120 -5.90 9.27 -3.52
C GLU A 120 -6.21 10.65 -2.93
N TYR A 121 -5.56 11.02 -1.82
CA TYR A 121 -5.64 12.37 -1.26
C TYR A 121 -5.12 13.41 -2.26
N ALA A 122 -4.02 13.11 -2.96
CA ALA A 122 -3.47 13.99 -4.00
C ALA A 122 -4.41 14.12 -5.21
N TRP A 123 -5.07 13.01 -5.60
CA TRP A 123 -6.11 12.99 -6.63
C TRP A 123 -7.29 13.88 -6.25
N GLY A 124 -7.83 13.69 -5.04
CA GLY A 124 -8.98 14.44 -4.52
C GLY A 124 -10.28 14.17 -5.29
N HIS A 125 -11.37 13.96 -4.58
CA HIS A 125 -12.63 13.60 -5.21
C HIS A 125 -13.53 14.81 -5.46
N TYR A 126 -13.34 15.90 -4.70
CA TYR A 126 -14.13 17.11 -4.85
C TYR A 126 -13.54 18.06 -5.91
N PRO A 127 -14.36 18.74 -6.70
CA PRO A 127 -13.91 19.75 -7.66
C PRO A 127 -13.18 20.89 -6.94
N ARG A 128 -12.12 21.40 -7.55
CA ARG A 128 -11.33 22.51 -6.98
C ARG A 128 -12.04 23.86 -7.05
N LYS A 129 -12.98 24.04 -7.98
CA LYS A 129 -13.71 25.30 -8.17
C LYS A 129 -14.95 25.32 -7.28
N ARG A 130 -15.08 26.37 -6.44
CA ARG A 130 -16.30 26.63 -5.67
C ARG A 130 -17.46 26.91 -6.63
N GLY A 131 -18.66 26.42 -6.27
CA GLY A 131 -19.89 26.66 -7.07
C GLY A 131 -20.15 25.65 -8.19
N VAL A 132 -19.25 24.68 -8.43
CA VAL A 132 -19.53 23.59 -9.37
C VAL A 132 -20.48 22.58 -8.71
N GLN A 133 -21.61 22.29 -9.36
CA GLN A 133 -22.52 21.24 -8.91
C GLN A 133 -21.85 19.87 -9.07
N THR A 134 -21.53 19.24 -7.95
CA THR A 134 -20.72 18.01 -7.90
C THR A 134 -21.49 16.75 -8.26
N PHE A 135 -22.82 16.81 -8.27
CA PHE A 135 -23.69 15.64 -8.46
C PHE A 135 -24.37 15.55 -9.83
N THR A 136 -24.21 16.54 -10.68
CA THR A 136 -24.87 16.61 -11.99
C THR A 136 -24.22 15.71 -13.05
N SER A 137 -22.96 15.37 -12.89
CA SER A 137 -22.23 14.52 -13.84
C SER A 137 -21.46 13.44 -13.10
N PRO A 138 -21.39 12.19 -13.61
CA PRO A 138 -20.55 11.13 -13.05
C PRO A 138 -19.08 11.54 -12.89
N LEU A 139 -18.55 12.36 -13.80
CA LEU A 139 -17.16 12.82 -13.77
C LEU A 139 -16.87 13.82 -12.65
N THR A 140 -17.89 14.55 -12.19
CA THR A 140 -17.77 15.53 -11.09
C THR A 140 -18.30 15.00 -9.76
N ASN A 141 -19.10 13.93 -9.78
CA ASN A 141 -19.65 13.32 -8.58
C ASN A 141 -18.53 12.70 -7.72
N PRO A 142 -18.32 13.16 -6.48
CA PRO A 142 -17.24 12.70 -5.64
C PRO A 142 -17.33 11.20 -5.29
N TYR A 143 -18.53 10.65 -5.16
CA TYR A 143 -18.71 9.21 -4.88
C TYR A 143 -18.30 8.37 -6.08
N VAL A 144 -18.74 8.75 -7.30
CA VAL A 144 -18.34 8.05 -8.53
C VAL A 144 -16.83 8.15 -8.74
N ARG A 145 -16.25 9.31 -8.48
CA ARG A 145 -14.79 9.51 -8.57
C ARG A 145 -14.02 8.65 -7.57
N ALA A 146 -14.56 8.45 -6.36
CA ALA A 146 -13.93 7.64 -5.32
C ALA A 146 -14.04 6.14 -5.61
N VAL A 147 -15.24 5.63 -5.90
CA VAL A 147 -15.46 4.18 -5.99
C VAL A 147 -15.34 3.61 -7.40
N VAL A 148 -15.33 4.45 -8.43
CA VAL A 148 -15.18 4.04 -9.83
C VAL A 148 -13.97 4.71 -10.47
N GLY A 149 -13.86 6.04 -10.42
CA GLY A 149 -12.83 6.78 -11.14
C GLY A 149 -11.42 6.47 -10.70
N PHE A 150 -11.14 6.47 -9.39
CA PHE A 150 -9.83 6.12 -8.86
C PHE A 150 -9.49 4.64 -9.07
N PRO A 151 -10.36 3.66 -8.75
CA PRO A 151 -10.11 2.25 -9.09
C PRO A 151 -9.95 1.99 -10.59
N ALA A 152 -10.70 2.68 -11.45
CA ALA A 152 -10.52 2.56 -12.90
C ALA A 152 -9.14 3.05 -13.36
N ALA A 153 -8.63 4.15 -12.76
CA ALA A 153 -7.25 4.59 -13.02
C ALA A 153 -6.23 3.56 -12.52
N VAL A 154 -6.48 2.92 -11.38
CA VAL A 154 -5.66 1.82 -10.85
C VAL A 154 -5.63 0.62 -11.80
N VAL A 155 -6.78 0.23 -12.34
CA VAL A 155 -6.89 -0.82 -13.38
C VAL A 155 -6.10 -0.41 -14.61
N GLY A 156 -6.25 0.83 -15.08
CA GLY A 156 -5.50 1.36 -16.22
C GLY A 156 -3.99 1.29 -16.03
N VAL A 157 -3.49 1.68 -14.86
CA VAL A 157 -2.06 1.56 -14.51
C VAL A 157 -1.63 0.09 -14.47
N GLY A 158 -2.45 -0.80 -13.91
CA GLY A 158 -2.18 -2.23 -13.88
C GLY A 158 -2.05 -2.83 -15.28
N LEU A 159 -2.96 -2.50 -16.17
CA LEU A 159 -2.90 -2.91 -17.59
C LEU A 159 -1.65 -2.33 -18.27
N PHE A 160 -1.37 -1.06 -18.05
CA PHE A 160 -0.19 -0.41 -18.61
C PHE A 160 1.10 -1.11 -18.16
N THR A 161 1.23 -1.42 -16.88
CA THR A 161 2.41 -2.13 -16.37
C THR A 161 2.54 -3.53 -16.94
N ALA A 162 1.44 -4.24 -17.17
CA ALA A 162 1.44 -5.57 -17.80
C ALA A 162 1.83 -5.50 -19.28
N LEU A 163 1.39 -4.46 -20.01
CA LEU A 163 1.66 -4.28 -21.44
C LEU A 163 3.11 -3.84 -21.72
N PHE A 164 3.70 -3.04 -20.83
CA PHE A 164 5.04 -2.48 -21.05
C PHE A 164 6.13 -3.14 -20.19
N ALA A 165 5.81 -4.23 -19.52
CA ALA A 165 6.80 -4.95 -18.74
C ALA A 165 7.81 -5.72 -19.63
N ILE A 166 9.06 -5.71 -19.20
CA ILE A 166 10.11 -6.51 -19.81
C ILE A 166 10.10 -7.90 -19.15
N GLY A 167 9.49 -8.86 -19.83
CA GLY A 167 9.37 -10.25 -19.35
C GLY A 167 8.06 -10.56 -18.60
N PRO A 168 7.92 -11.78 -18.08
CA PRO A 168 6.70 -12.25 -17.45
C PRO A 168 6.39 -11.49 -16.15
N VAL A 169 5.16 -11.00 -16.03
CA VAL A 169 4.70 -10.19 -14.88
C VAL A 169 3.53 -10.86 -14.17
N ILE A 170 3.56 -10.77 -12.85
CA ILE A 170 2.44 -11.05 -11.96
C ILE A 170 2.60 -10.21 -10.69
N GLY A 171 1.55 -9.56 -10.22
CA GLY A 171 1.52 -8.81 -8.97
C GLY A 171 1.19 -7.33 -9.11
N PHE A 172 0.66 -6.79 -8.04
CA PHE A 172 0.20 -5.40 -7.93
C PHE A 172 1.35 -4.38 -7.75
N SER A 173 2.59 -4.83 -7.71
CA SER A 173 3.76 -3.99 -7.40
C SER A 173 3.93 -2.80 -8.35
N GLY A 174 3.66 -2.96 -9.65
CA GLY A 174 3.70 -1.86 -10.61
C GLY A 174 2.74 -0.72 -10.25
N VAL A 175 1.54 -1.06 -9.78
CA VAL A 175 0.56 -0.09 -9.28
C VAL A 175 1.04 0.55 -7.95
N VAL A 176 1.63 -0.24 -7.05
CA VAL A 176 2.21 0.28 -5.79
C VAL A 176 3.32 1.29 -6.09
N PHE A 177 4.18 1.02 -7.06
CA PHE A 177 5.20 1.98 -7.49
C PHE A 177 4.61 3.23 -8.15
N ALA A 178 3.51 3.09 -8.90
CA ALA A 178 2.80 4.25 -9.45
C ALA A 178 2.20 5.13 -8.33
N PHE A 179 1.62 4.52 -7.29
CA PHE A 179 1.21 5.27 -6.09
C PHE A 179 2.38 5.98 -5.44
N ALA A 180 3.52 5.30 -5.27
CA ALA A 180 4.72 5.87 -4.68
C ALA A 180 5.20 7.09 -5.49
N GLY A 181 5.31 6.96 -6.81
CA GLY A 181 5.73 8.05 -7.70
C GLY A 181 4.79 9.23 -7.65
N PHE A 182 3.47 8.99 -7.77
CA PHE A 182 2.47 10.05 -7.71
C PHE A 182 2.41 10.74 -6.35
N ALA A 183 2.45 9.97 -5.26
CA ALA A 183 2.47 10.48 -3.91
C ALA A 183 3.74 11.31 -3.64
N LEU A 184 4.91 10.83 -4.09
CA LEU A 184 6.20 11.51 -3.92
C LEU A 184 6.25 12.86 -4.64
N VAL A 185 5.73 12.92 -5.86
CA VAL A 185 5.66 14.18 -6.63
C VAL A 185 4.73 15.19 -5.98
N ARG A 186 3.64 14.74 -5.34
CA ARG A 186 2.61 15.62 -4.78
C ARG A 186 2.83 15.96 -3.31
N TYR A 187 3.34 15.02 -2.53
CA TYR A 187 3.53 15.10 -1.07
C TYR A 187 4.81 14.38 -0.65
N PRO A 188 6.01 14.88 -1.04
CA PRO A 188 7.27 14.17 -0.84
C PRO A 188 7.54 13.84 0.63
N ILE A 189 7.39 14.80 1.53
CA ILE A 189 7.68 14.61 2.97
C ILE A 189 6.74 13.56 3.57
N ALA A 190 5.42 13.67 3.33
CA ALA A 190 4.45 12.72 3.86
C ALA A 190 4.71 11.31 3.32
N THR A 191 5.09 11.18 2.05
CA THR A 191 5.40 9.89 1.41
C THR A 191 6.64 9.26 2.02
N VAL A 192 7.73 10.02 2.19
CA VAL A 192 8.97 9.53 2.82
C VAL A 192 8.69 9.09 4.25
N VAL A 193 8.00 9.91 5.05
CA VAL A 193 7.63 9.58 6.44
C VAL A 193 6.79 8.30 6.49
N ALA A 194 5.78 8.16 5.64
CA ALA A 194 4.91 6.99 5.62
C ALA A 194 5.67 5.70 5.25
N VAL A 195 6.54 5.75 4.24
CA VAL A 195 7.36 4.60 3.82
C VAL A 195 8.37 4.22 4.92
N THR A 196 9.02 5.20 5.52
CA THR A 196 9.98 4.97 6.62
C THR A 196 9.27 4.34 7.83
N ALA A 197 8.11 4.87 8.23
CA ALA A 197 7.32 4.31 9.33
C ALA A 197 6.86 2.88 9.03
N ALA A 198 6.38 2.60 7.82
CA ALA A 198 5.97 1.25 7.42
C ALA A 198 7.14 0.25 7.45
N ASN A 199 8.33 0.65 6.98
CA ASN A 199 9.53 -0.16 7.04
C ASN A 199 10.00 -0.40 8.49
N ALA A 200 9.96 0.61 9.34
CA ALA A 200 10.29 0.47 10.77
C ALA A 200 9.36 -0.52 11.48
N LEU A 201 8.04 -0.43 11.23
CA LEU A 201 7.06 -1.37 11.77
C LEU A 201 7.27 -2.80 11.26
N ARG A 202 7.59 -2.95 9.97
CA ARG A 202 7.92 -4.28 9.39
C ARG A 202 9.16 -4.89 10.03
N THR A 203 10.21 -4.09 10.22
CA THR A 203 11.45 -4.53 10.86
C THR A 203 11.20 -4.92 12.32
N LEU A 204 10.45 -4.11 13.06
CA LEU A 204 10.06 -4.41 14.43
C LEU A 204 9.26 -5.73 14.51
N TYR A 205 8.28 -5.91 13.64
CA TYR A 205 7.49 -7.13 13.59
C TYR A 205 8.36 -8.37 13.29
N GLY A 206 9.29 -8.25 12.34
CA GLY A 206 10.28 -9.29 12.02
C GLY A 206 11.15 -9.64 13.23
N ALA A 207 11.70 -8.64 13.92
CA ALA A 207 12.52 -8.81 15.10
C ALA A 207 11.75 -9.45 16.28
N LEU A 208 10.46 -9.17 16.42
CA LEU A 208 9.62 -9.77 17.44
C LEU A 208 9.30 -11.25 17.14
N ARG A 209 9.18 -11.62 15.87
CA ARG A 209 8.85 -12.99 15.46
C ARG A 209 10.04 -13.96 15.45
N GLN A 210 11.25 -13.46 15.18
CA GLN A 210 12.45 -14.28 15.08
C GLN A 210 13.59 -13.69 15.92
N PRO A 211 13.51 -13.74 17.24
CA PRO A 211 14.52 -13.14 18.11
C PRO A 211 15.91 -13.80 18.02
N THR A 212 16.00 -15.03 17.51
CA THR A 212 17.24 -15.85 17.52
C THR A 212 18.08 -15.70 16.26
N LEU A 213 17.55 -15.22 15.12
CA LEU A 213 18.29 -15.13 13.86
C LEU A 213 19.29 -13.97 13.80
N SER A 214 19.14 -12.96 14.64
CA SER A 214 20.08 -11.84 14.71
C SER A 214 21.37 -12.16 15.53
N ALA A 215 21.37 -13.24 16.29
CA ALA A 215 22.53 -13.64 17.10
C ALA A 215 23.47 -14.63 16.38
N SER A 216 23.04 -15.26 15.27
CA SER A 216 23.80 -16.28 14.56
C SER A 216 24.56 -15.81 13.33
N ALA A 217 24.51 -14.52 12.99
CA ALA A 217 25.24 -13.94 11.86
C ALA A 217 26.65 -13.43 12.25
N GLY A 218 27.28 -14.03 13.25
CA GLY A 218 28.71 -13.87 13.48
C GLY A 218 29.48 -14.60 12.38
N PRO A 219 30.56 -14.02 11.81
CA PRO A 219 31.37 -14.70 10.81
C PRO A 219 31.98 -15.96 11.44
N SER A 220 31.62 -17.13 10.92
CA SER A 220 32.35 -18.36 11.19
C SER A 220 33.66 -18.30 10.41
N TYR A 221 34.74 -17.90 11.08
CA TYR A 221 36.07 -18.09 10.54
C TYR A 221 36.43 -19.54 10.76
N SER A 222 36.45 -20.34 9.72
CA SER A 222 37.15 -21.62 9.62
C SER A 222 38.37 -21.44 8.73
#